data_c79a5ebd8f2e53983ce2946bb657963d
#
_entry.id   c79a5ebd8f2e53983ce2946bb657963d
#
_cell.length_a   1.000
_cell.length_b   1.000
_cell.length_c   1.000
_cell.angle_alpha   90.00
_cell.angle_beta   90.00
_cell.angle_gamma   90.00
#
_symmetry.space_group_name_H-M   'P 1'
#
loop_
_entity.id
_entity.type
_entity.pdbx_description
1 polymer ?
#
loop_
_entity_poly.entity_id
_entity_poly.type
_entity_poly.pdbx_seq_one_letter_code
_entity_poly.pdbx_strand_id
1 'polypeptide(L)'
;MRRLIYIFIIGLLLCSYTWADGSRYASKSLLSEGKWVKIRVDKTGIYKLSYADLKNMGFSDPSKVSVHGYGGWPLDEDFSKEYIDDVPSTPVWRGSDYL
;
A
#
# COMPACT_ATOMS: atom_id res chain seq x y z
N MET A 1 -42.50 31.73 -12.53
CA MET A 1 -42.22 30.38 -12.03
C MET A 1 -41.23 29.61 -12.87
N ARG A 2 -41.20 29.73 -14.18
CA ARG A 2 -40.20 29.04 -15.02
C ARG A 2 -38.74 29.39 -14.67
N ARG A 3 -38.44 30.63 -14.31
CA ARG A 3 -37.11 31.10 -13.93
C ARG A 3 -36.57 30.45 -12.63
N LEU A 4 -37.42 30.21 -11.66
CA LEU A 4 -37.08 29.54 -10.41
C LEU A 4 -36.73 28.06 -10.62
N ILE A 5 -37.45 27.40 -11.54
CA ILE A 5 -37.17 26.01 -11.91
C ILE A 5 -35.80 25.88 -12.58
N TYR A 6 -35.44 26.81 -13.46
CA TYR A 6 -34.12 26.81 -14.11
C TYR A 6 -32.98 27.05 -13.11
N ILE A 7 -33.15 27.97 -12.17
CA ILE A 7 -32.16 28.21 -11.10
C ILE A 7 -32.00 26.97 -10.23
N PHE A 8 -33.07 26.27 -9.91
CA PHE A 8 -33.06 25.05 -9.12
C PHE A 8 -32.37 23.89 -9.85
N ILE A 9 -32.63 23.73 -11.14
CA ILE A 9 -31.98 22.74 -12.00
C ILE A 9 -30.49 23.02 -12.16
N ILE A 10 -30.10 24.27 -12.36
CA ILE A 10 -28.69 24.68 -12.43
C ILE A 10 -27.97 24.42 -11.10
N GLY A 11 -28.62 24.72 -9.97
CA GLY A 11 -28.09 24.42 -8.64
C GLY A 11 -27.87 22.92 -8.41
N LEU A 12 -28.80 22.07 -8.84
CA LEU A 12 -28.68 20.61 -8.78
C LEU A 12 -27.57 20.09 -9.68
N LEU A 13 -27.39 20.64 -10.86
CA LEU A 13 -26.29 20.28 -11.77
C LEU A 13 -24.94 20.69 -11.22
N LEU A 14 -24.82 21.82 -10.53
CA LEU A 14 -23.56 22.24 -9.89
C LEU A 14 -23.18 21.38 -8.68
N CYS A 15 -24.14 20.81 -7.96
CA CYS A 15 -23.89 19.89 -6.86
C CYS A 15 -23.34 18.53 -7.33
N SER A 16 -23.44 18.20 -8.62
CA SER A 16 -22.96 16.93 -9.17
C SER A 16 -21.43 16.89 -9.37
N TYR A 17 -20.73 17.99 -9.20
CA TYR A 17 -19.28 18.08 -9.37
C TYR A 17 -18.51 18.02 -8.05
N THR A 18 -19.04 17.37 -7.05
CA THR A 18 -18.24 17.00 -5.88
C THR A 18 -17.34 15.83 -6.24
N TRP A 19 -16.17 16.14 -6.71
CA TRP A 19 -15.08 15.19 -6.87
C TRP A 19 -14.62 14.79 -5.46
N ALA A 20 -15.07 13.64 -5.01
CA ALA A 20 -14.36 12.99 -3.91
C ALA A 20 -12.98 12.65 -4.45
N ASP A 21 -11.94 13.31 -3.98
CA ASP A 21 -10.57 13.00 -4.33
C ASP A 21 -10.20 11.64 -3.74
N GLY A 22 -10.58 10.57 -4.43
CA GLY A 22 -10.22 9.20 -4.08
C GLY A 22 -8.81 8.82 -4.51
N SER A 23 -8.05 9.76 -5.10
CA SER A 23 -6.71 9.49 -5.62
C SER A 23 -5.65 9.39 -4.52
N ARG A 24 -5.95 9.84 -3.30
CA ARG A 24 -5.02 9.85 -2.16
C ARG A 24 -4.72 8.45 -1.62
N TYR A 25 -5.65 7.53 -1.75
CA TYR A 25 -5.53 6.18 -1.20
C TYR A 25 -5.60 5.14 -2.31
N ALA A 26 -4.84 4.05 -2.15
CA ALA A 26 -4.93 2.92 -3.05
C ALA A 26 -6.36 2.36 -3.05
N SER A 27 -6.90 2.10 -4.23
CA SER A 27 -8.22 1.49 -4.40
C SER A 27 -8.23 0.01 -3.99
N LYS A 28 -7.06 -0.63 -3.97
CA LYS A 28 -6.88 -2.04 -3.67
C LYS A 28 -5.57 -2.25 -2.91
N SER A 29 -5.60 -3.01 -1.84
CA SER A 29 -4.38 -3.36 -1.10
C SER A 29 -3.50 -4.31 -1.91
N LEU A 30 -2.20 -4.11 -1.83
CA LEU A 30 -1.21 -5.04 -2.36
C LEU A 30 -1.38 -6.45 -1.76
N LEU A 31 -1.85 -6.54 -0.51
CA LEU A 31 -2.09 -7.80 0.19
C LEU A 31 -3.31 -8.59 -0.33
N SER A 32 -4.13 -7.99 -1.19
CA SER A 32 -5.34 -8.63 -1.73
C SER A 32 -5.04 -9.71 -2.76
N GLU A 33 -3.86 -9.74 -3.34
CA GLU A 33 -3.43 -10.69 -4.36
C GLU A 33 -2.09 -11.31 -4.00
N GLY A 34 -1.82 -12.48 -4.59
CA GLY A 34 -0.57 -13.18 -4.40
C GLY A 34 -0.49 -13.96 -3.08
N LYS A 35 0.67 -14.51 -2.84
CA LYS A 35 0.97 -15.26 -1.62
C LYS A 35 1.78 -14.39 -0.67
N TRP A 36 1.30 -14.29 0.56
CA TRP A 36 1.90 -13.49 1.61
C TRP A 36 2.26 -14.34 2.80
N VAL A 37 3.44 -14.09 3.36
CA VAL A 37 3.92 -14.70 4.60
C VAL A 37 4.41 -13.59 5.50
N LYS A 38 3.99 -13.61 6.74
CA LYS A 38 4.43 -12.66 7.75
C LYS A 38 5.66 -13.21 8.47
N ILE A 39 6.72 -12.42 8.51
CA ILE A 39 7.91 -12.71 9.31
C ILE A 39 8.00 -11.74 10.47
N ARG A 40 8.56 -12.21 11.58
CA ARG A 40 8.84 -11.41 12.77
C ARG A 40 10.34 -11.20 12.91
N VAL A 41 10.72 -9.98 13.23
CA VAL A 41 12.12 -9.60 13.51
C VAL A 41 12.14 -8.92 14.87
N ASP A 42 12.88 -9.49 15.81
CA ASP A 42 12.87 -9.01 17.20
C ASP A 42 13.91 -7.90 17.47
N LYS A 43 14.92 -7.80 16.63
CA LYS A 43 16.02 -6.81 16.78
C LYS A 43 16.29 -6.12 15.46
N THR A 44 16.69 -4.85 15.52
CA THR A 44 17.20 -4.12 14.38
C THR A 44 18.52 -4.73 13.91
N GLY A 45 18.66 -4.93 12.61
CA GLY A 45 19.87 -5.51 12.02
C GLY A 45 19.66 -5.93 10.57
N ILE A 46 20.69 -6.51 10.02
CA ILE A 46 20.68 -7.08 8.67
C ILE A 46 20.33 -8.57 8.78
N TYR A 47 19.34 -9.00 8.02
CA TYR A 47 18.87 -10.37 8.01
C TYR A 47 19.02 -10.96 6.62
N LYS A 48 19.38 -12.24 6.57
CA LYS A 48 19.51 -13.00 5.34
C LYS A 48 18.39 -14.04 5.27
N LEU A 49 17.66 -14.07 4.17
CA LEU A 49 16.71 -15.11 3.84
C LEU A 49 17.26 -15.94 2.68
N SER A 50 17.58 -17.20 2.93
CA SER A 50 18.02 -18.09 1.87
C SER A 50 16.83 -18.52 0.98
N TYR A 51 17.12 -18.92 -0.25
CA TYR A 51 16.08 -19.46 -1.13
C TYR A 51 15.46 -20.75 -0.58
N ALA A 52 16.25 -21.53 0.17
CA ALA A 52 15.70 -22.71 0.88
C ALA A 52 14.66 -22.30 1.92
N ASP A 53 14.93 -21.25 2.70
CA ASP A 53 13.96 -20.73 3.67
C ASP A 53 12.70 -20.24 3.00
N LEU A 54 12.82 -19.53 1.88
CA LEU A 54 11.68 -19.03 1.11
C LEU A 54 10.85 -20.17 0.51
N LYS A 55 11.49 -21.23 0.03
CA LYS A 55 10.78 -22.43 -0.44
C LYS A 55 10.06 -23.14 0.71
N ASN A 56 10.67 -23.22 1.89
CA ASN A 56 10.01 -23.78 3.08
C ASN A 56 8.79 -22.97 3.52
N MET A 57 8.81 -21.66 3.28
CA MET A 57 7.63 -20.79 3.47
C MET A 57 6.54 -21.02 2.41
N GLY A 58 6.86 -21.76 1.36
CA GLY A 58 5.95 -22.14 0.30
C GLY A 58 6.00 -21.29 -0.97
N PHE A 59 7.04 -20.50 -1.16
CA PHE A 59 7.25 -19.75 -2.41
C PHE A 59 7.88 -20.66 -3.47
N SER A 60 7.22 -20.78 -4.62
CA SER A 60 7.72 -21.62 -5.72
C SER A 60 8.91 -21.02 -6.45
N ASP A 61 8.97 -19.70 -6.56
CA ASP A 61 10.04 -18.96 -7.21
C ASP A 61 10.62 -17.90 -6.26
N PRO A 62 11.67 -18.23 -5.47
CA PRO A 62 12.27 -17.30 -4.53
C PRO A 62 12.87 -16.05 -5.17
N SER A 63 13.24 -16.11 -6.45
CA SER A 63 13.83 -14.97 -7.16
C SER A 63 12.83 -13.81 -7.35
N LYS A 64 11.55 -14.08 -7.27
CA LYS A 64 10.46 -13.10 -7.43
C LYS A 64 9.90 -12.60 -6.09
N VAL A 65 10.39 -13.10 -4.98
CA VAL A 65 9.94 -12.68 -3.65
C VAL A 65 10.42 -11.28 -3.34
N SER A 66 9.56 -10.44 -2.83
CA SER A 66 9.87 -9.10 -2.35
C SER A 66 9.49 -8.95 -0.88
N VAL A 67 10.13 -8.02 -0.22
CA VAL A 67 9.88 -7.71 1.20
C VAL A 67 9.12 -6.39 1.28
N HIS A 68 8.07 -6.40 2.07
CA HIS A 68 7.25 -5.22 2.30
C HIS A 68 7.04 -5.01 3.80
N GLY A 69 6.97 -3.78 4.21
CA GLY A 69 6.69 -3.45 5.60
C GLY A 69 6.98 -2.01 5.94
N TYR A 70 6.48 -1.61 7.09
CA TYR A 70 6.65 -0.26 7.60
C TYR A 70 7.64 -0.18 8.77
N GLY A 71 8.17 -1.31 9.23
CA GLY A 71 9.13 -1.35 10.33
C GLY A 71 8.56 -1.09 11.72
N GLY A 72 7.26 -1.01 11.88
CA GLY A 72 6.61 -0.77 13.17
C GLY A 72 6.80 0.62 13.74
N TRP A 73 7.25 1.58 12.95
CA TRP A 73 7.39 2.97 13.37
C TRP A 73 6.02 3.63 13.58
N PRO A 74 5.89 4.54 14.54
CA PRO A 74 4.67 5.32 14.69
C PRO A 74 4.44 6.21 13.46
N LEU A 75 3.17 6.49 13.16
CA LEU A 75 2.80 7.43 12.12
C LEU A 75 3.29 8.84 12.47
N ASP A 76 3.61 9.63 11.45
CA ASP A 76 3.99 11.02 11.64
C ASP A 76 2.79 11.80 12.21
N GLU A 77 3.03 12.60 13.24
CA GLU A 77 2.01 13.45 13.85
C GLU A 77 1.71 14.71 13.03
N ASP A 78 2.53 15.02 12.05
CA ASP A 78 2.34 16.14 11.16
C ASP A 78 1.33 15.79 10.05
N PHE A 79 0.10 16.24 10.20
CA PHE A 79 -0.97 15.99 9.25
C PHE A 79 -0.80 16.66 7.88
N SER A 80 0.18 17.55 7.72
CA SER A 80 0.51 18.16 6.43
C SER A 80 1.33 17.24 5.53
N LYS A 81 1.96 16.22 6.09
CA LYS A 81 2.73 15.21 5.37
C LYS A 81 1.83 14.12 4.82
N GLU A 82 2.23 13.56 3.69
CA GLU A 82 1.58 12.37 3.16
C GLU A 82 1.84 11.18 4.06
N TYR A 83 0.78 10.47 4.39
CA TYR A 83 0.88 9.19 5.10
C TYR A 83 1.21 8.07 4.12
N ILE A 84 1.95 7.08 4.62
CA ILE A 84 2.16 5.84 3.89
C ILE A 84 0.80 5.14 3.74
N ASP A 85 0.44 4.92 2.49
CA ASP A 85 -0.74 4.16 2.13
C ASP A 85 -0.33 2.72 1.80
N ASP A 86 -1.10 1.74 2.30
CA ASP A 86 -0.84 0.32 2.14
C ASP A 86 0.54 -0.11 2.72
N VAL A 87 1.15 -1.14 2.15
CA VAL A 87 2.39 -1.74 2.65
C VAL A 87 3.55 -1.42 1.71
N PRO A 88 4.45 -0.51 2.09
CA PRO A 88 5.54 -0.09 1.21
C PRO A 88 6.55 -1.20 0.97
N SER A 89 7.20 -1.17 -0.18
CA SER A 89 8.31 -2.06 -0.51
C SER A 89 9.55 -1.68 0.30
N THR A 90 10.20 -2.69 0.86
CA THR A 90 11.47 -2.52 1.57
C THR A 90 12.62 -2.84 0.63
N PRO A 91 13.65 -1.97 0.52
CA PRO A 91 14.84 -2.29 -0.27
C PRO A 91 15.55 -3.53 0.27
N VAL A 92 15.94 -4.42 -0.61
CA VAL A 92 16.68 -5.62 -0.27
C VAL A 92 17.88 -5.81 -1.20
N TRP A 93 18.95 -6.33 -0.66
CA TRP A 93 20.08 -6.80 -1.45
C TRP A 93 19.83 -8.24 -1.88
N ARG A 94 19.97 -8.51 -3.17
CA ARG A 94 19.80 -9.86 -3.72
C ARG A 94 21.15 -10.48 -4.07
N GLY A 95 21.42 -11.64 -3.53
CA GLY A 95 22.49 -12.52 -3.98
C GLY A 95 21.98 -13.58 -4.97
N SER A 96 22.84 -14.55 -5.27
CA SER A 96 22.48 -15.64 -6.19
C SER A 96 21.44 -16.61 -5.61
N ASP A 97 21.38 -16.75 -4.28
CA ASP A 97 20.55 -17.72 -3.55
C ASP A 97 19.93 -17.16 -2.26
N TYR A 98 19.89 -15.84 -2.10
CA TYR A 98 19.35 -15.17 -0.91
C TYR A 98 18.84 -13.75 -1.18
N LEU A 99 18.07 -13.27 -0.24
CA LEU A 99 17.66 -11.87 -0.08
C LEU A 99 18.37 -11.21 1.08
#